data_bc3bb919aee9820dd6ae34ad0e51bb1d
#
_entry.id   bc3bb919aee9820dd6ae34ad0e51bb1d
#
_cell.length_a   1.000
_cell.length_b   1.000
_cell.length_c   1.000
_cell.angle_alpha   90.00
_cell.angle_beta   90.00
_cell.angle_gamma   90.00
#
_symmetry.space_group_name_H-M   'P 1'
#
loop_
_entity.id
_entity.type
_entity.pdbx_description
1 polymer ?
#
loop_
_entity_poly.entity_id
_entity_poly.type
_entity_poly.pdbx_seq_one_letter_code
_entity_poly.pdbx_strand_id
1 'polypeptide(L)'
;MRQNRLVRSLPLTLAAGCLTILGSFASAALASPFSDINAAAKAGPVNIHPLRGGISMLDGSGGNITALEGPEGFFLVDTGIAVSQSMILESLRSIGSGGIRMAVNTHWHWDHTDGNGWVRAQGASIIADPVALQRLEQTLRVVEWENTFRPVPTAARPNIVIKGDKTLSENGEMIRIRHYKAGHTDGDVSVYFVNADILSTGDTFWNGQYPFIDYVTGGSIDGAIAAANANIAMSTDHTILIPGHGPVGDLNAQTAFRDMLVTIRGRVAALKQKGMTLAQAQAAMPTKDFDAKWGQSVISGALFTALVYRGV
;
A
#
# COMPACT_ATOMS: atom_id res chain seq x y z
N MET A 1 75.86 -12.45 -73.06
CA MET A 1 75.73 -11.29 -72.17
C MET A 1 74.25 -11.07 -71.85
N ARG A 2 73.79 -11.52 -70.72
CA ARG A 2 72.37 -11.35 -70.26
C ARG A 2 72.35 -10.60 -68.94
N GLN A 3 71.73 -9.43 -68.92
CA GLN A 3 71.54 -8.63 -67.72
C GLN A 3 70.34 -9.18 -66.93
N ASN A 4 70.58 -9.59 -65.69
CA ASN A 4 69.52 -9.92 -64.71
C ASN A 4 69.06 -8.66 -64.02
N ARG A 5 67.76 -8.34 -64.18
CA ARG A 5 67.08 -7.29 -63.38
C ARG A 5 66.52 -7.98 -62.13
N LEU A 6 67.02 -7.54 -61.00
CA LEU A 6 66.45 -7.85 -59.68
C LEU A 6 65.17 -7.04 -59.51
N VAL A 7 64.02 -7.71 -59.26
CA VAL A 7 62.75 -7.11 -58.83
C VAL A 7 62.75 -7.16 -57.32
N ARG A 8 62.72 -6.00 -56.68
CA ARG A 8 62.54 -5.87 -55.24
C ARG A 8 61.02 -5.89 -54.94
N SER A 9 60.58 -6.88 -54.16
CA SER A 9 59.26 -6.98 -53.55
C SER A 9 59.18 -6.14 -52.24
N LEU A 10 58.27 -5.18 -52.13
CA LEU A 10 57.91 -4.54 -50.87
C LEU A 10 56.90 -5.43 -50.06
N PRO A 11 57.07 -5.54 -48.76
CA PRO A 11 56.06 -6.20 -47.98
C PRO A 11 54.86 -5.28 -47.70
N LEU A 12 53.67 -5.78 -47.98
CA LEU A 12 52.40 -5.20 -47.63
C LEU A 12 52.11 -5.47 -46.12
N THR A 13 52.22 -4.44 -45.27
CA THR A 13 51.80 -4.52 -43.88
C THR A 13 50.29 -4.35 -43.80
N LEU A 14 49.54 -5.43 -43.51
CA LEU A 14 48.14 -5.36 -43.10
C LEU A 14 48.06 -4.82 -41.66
N ALA A 15 47.54 -3.63 -41.50
CA ALA A 15 47.10 -3.10 -40.19
C ALA A 15 45.74 -3.70 -39.86
N ALA A 16 45.67 -4.63 -38.93
CA ALA A 16 44.43 -5.15 -38.35
C ALA A 16 43.88 -4.08 -37.35
N GLY A 17 42.90 -3.31 -37.79
CA GLY A 17 42.15 -2.42 -36.91
C GLY A 17 41.23 -3.25 -36.02
N CYS A 18 41.58 -3.35 -34.73
CA CYS A 18 40.68 -3.89 -33.71
C CYS A 18 39.58 -2.85 -33.43
N LEU A 19 38.39 -3.05 -33.99
CA LEU A 19 37.20 -2.28 -33.65
C LEU A 19 36.64 -2.83 -32.30
N THR A 20 37.00 -2.21 -31.19
CA THR A 20 36.37 -2.48 -29.87
C THR A 20 34.97 -1.88 -29.87
N ILE A 21 33.97 -2.71 -30.09
CA ILE A 21 32.58 -2.39 -29.85
C ILE A 21 32.38 -2.34 -28.32
N LEU A 22 32.42 -1.15 -27.74
CA LEU A 22 31.94 -0.90 -26.37
C LEU A 22 30.41 -1.04 -26.39
N GLY A 23 29.94 -2.27 -26.18
CA GLY A 23 28.53 -2.51 -25.88
C GLY A 23 28.20 -1.89 -24.54
N SER A 24 27.47 -0.76 -24.56
CA SER A 24 26.82 -0.21 -23.36
C SER A 24 25.76 -1.20 -22.94
N PHE A 25 26.08 -2.10 -22.01
CA PHE A 25 25.06 -2.82 -21.26
C PHE A 25 24.35 -1.81 -20.39
N ALA A 26 23.23 -1.25 -20.87
CA ALA A 26 22.25 -0.62 -20.01
C ALA A 26 21.76 -1.73 -19.06
N SER A 27 22.24 -1.73 -17.84
CA SER A 27 21.68 -2.54 -16.76
C SER A 27 20.22 -2.09 -16.62
N ALA A 28 19.29 -2.88 -17.13
CA ALA A 28 17.90 -2.70 -16.77
C ALA A 28 17.86 -2.86 -15.25
N ALA A 29 17.62 -1.76 -14.52
CA ALA A 29 17.36 -1.85 -13.10
C ALA A 29 16.17 -2.81 -12.94
N LEU A 30 16.33 -3.87 -12.15
CA LEU A 30 15.23 -4.76 -11.82
C LEU A 30 14.15 -3.87 -11.17
N ALA A 31 12.92 -3.98 -11.67
CA ALA A 31 11.80 -3.23 -11.14
C ALA A 31 11.59 -3.66 -9.68
N SER A 32 11.41 -2.69 -8.78
CA SER A 32 11.11 -2.97 -7.37
C SER A 32 9.59 -3.09 -7.17
N PRO A 33 9.12 -3.79 -6.11
CA PRO A 33 7.69 -3.84 -5.81
C PRO A 33 7.04 -2.44 -5.75
N PHE A 34 7.76 -1.45 -5.21
CA PHE A 34 7.32 -0.05 -5.22
C PHE A 34 7.13 0.48 -6.65
N SER A 35 8.08 0.27 -7.55
CA SER A 35 7.98 0.74 -8.95
C SER A 35 6.87 0.04 -9.73
N ASP A 36 6.67 -1.26 -9.48
CA ASP A 36 5.63 -2.05 -10.15
C ASP A 36 4.22 -1.60 -9.73
N ILE A 37 4.01 -1.34 -8.44
CA ILE A 37 2.74 -0.81 -7.92
C ILE A 37 2.44 0.57 -8.53
N ASN A 38 3.43 1.47 -8.59
CA ASN A 38 3.26 2.79 -9.23
C ASN A 38 2.97 2.67 -10.73
N ALA A 39 3.64 1.75 -11.43
CA ALA A 39 3.39 1.51 -12.85
C ALA A 39 1.97 0.96 -13.08
N ALA A 40 1.52 0.03 -12.26
CA ALA A 40 0.16 -0.50 -12.30
C ALA A 40 -0.89 0.59 -12.03
N ALA A 41 -0.70 1.40 -11.00
CA ALA A 41 -1.57 2.51 -10.66
C ALA A 41 -1.65 3.58 -11.77
N LYS A 42 -0.54 3.79 -12.50
CA LYS A 42 -0.50 4.71 -13.64
C LYS A 42 -1.22 4.17 -14.88
N ALA A 43 -1.18 2.86 -15.10
CA ALA A 43 -1.68 2.22 -16.31
C ALA A 43 -3.11 1.69 -16.18
N GLY A 44 -3.54 1.36 -14.96
CA GLY A 44 -4.84 0.76 -14.68
C GLY A 44 -5.96 1.78 -14.52
N PRO A 45 -7.22 1.36 -14.72
CA PRO A 45 -8.37 2.20 -14.38
C PRO A 45 -8.50 2.36 -12.86
N VAL A 46 -9.16 3.44 -12.45
CA VAL A 46 -9.73 3.55 -11.10
C VAL A 46 -11.18 3.10 -11.18
N ASN A 47 -11.49 1.96 -10.56
CA ASN A 47 -12.83 1.40 -10.58
C ASN A 47 -13.66 1.97 -9.42
N ILE A 48 -14.98 2.08 -9.63
CA ILE A 48 -15.93 2.60 -8.65
C ILE A 48 -16.84 1.47 -8.21
N HIS A 49 -16.95 1.29 -6.90
CA HIS A 49 -17.87 0.36 -6.26
C HIS A 49 -18.87 1.17 -5.43
N PRO A 50 -20.07 1.50 -6.00
CA PRO A 50 -21.08 2.24 -5.27
C PRO A 50 -21.60 1.42 -4.08
N LEU A 51 -21.73 2.07 -2.93
CA LEU A 51 -22.27 1.51 -1.70
C LEU A 51 -23.49 2.33 -1.26
N ARG A 52 -23.97 2.10 -0.06
CA ARG A 52 -25.08 2.86 0.50
C ARG A 52 -24.66 4.21 1.08
N GLY A 53 -25.61 5.10 1.30
CA GLY A 53 -25.38 6.38 2.01
C GLY A 53 -24.52 7.40 1.24
N GLY A 54 -24.49 7.37 -0.10
CA GLY A 54 -23.64 8.26 -0.90
C GLY A 54 -22.15 7.93 -0.83
N ILE A 55 -21.81 6.72 -0.34
CA ILE A 55 -20.44 6.27 -0.20
C ILE A 55 -20.08 5.33 -1.36
N SER A 56 -18.89 5.49 -1.90
CA SER A 56 -18.28 4.58 -2.88
C SER A 56 -16.87 4.20 -2.45
N MET A 57 -16.45 2.97 -2.78
CA MET A 57 -15.04 2.58 -2.76
C MET A 57 -14.46 2.76 -4.15
N LEU A 58 -13.26 3.34 -4.24
CA LEU A 58 -12.46 3.41 -5.46
C LEU A 58 -11.24 2.52 -5.27
N ASP A 59 -10.94 1.67 -6.26
CA ASP A 59 -9.72 0.85 -6.31
C ASP A 59 -8.89 1.14 -7.58
N GLY A 60 -7.68 0.61 -7.62
CA GLY A 60 -6.78 0.74 -8.79
C GLY A 60 -5.69 1.81 -8.63
N SER A 61 -5.67 2.56 -7.54
CA SER A 61 -4.64 3.58 -7.25
C SER A 61 -3.75 3.24 -6.06
N GLY A 62 -3.32 1.99 -5.92
CA GLY A 62 -2.65 1.50 -4.71
C GLY A 62 -3.66 1.04 -3.68
N GLY A 63 -3.71 1.69 -2.52
CA GLY A 63 -4.74 1.44 -1.51
C GLY A 63 -6.13 1.91 -1.96
N ASN A 64 -7.17 1.29 -1.40
CA ASN A 64 -8.55 1.68 -1.65
C ASN A 64 -8.84 3.08 -1.09
N ILE A 65 -9.61 3.86 -1.84
CA ILE A 65 -10.09 5.17 -1.40
C ILE A 65 -11.58 5.06 -1.08
N THR A 66 -12.02 5.57 0.07
CA THR A 66 -13.46 5.74 0.34
C THR A 66 -13.85 7.17 0.01
N ALA A 67 -14.94 7.35 -0.74
CA ALA A 67 -15.49 8.66 -1.10
C ALA A 67 -16.94 8.76 -0.60
N LEU A 68 -17.21 9.71 0.30
CA LEU A 68 -18.56 10.13 0.65
C LEU A 68 -18.89 11.39 -0.16
N GLU A 69 -19.90 11.30 -1.02
CA GLU A 69 -20.42 12.42 -1.81
C GLU A 69 -21.59 13.08 -1.08
N GLY A 70 -21.71 14.40 -1.21
CA GLY A 70 -22.84 15.15 -0.72
C GLY A 70 -22.76 16.66 -1.01
N PRO A 71 -23.72 17.45 -0.52
CA PRO A 71 -23.84 18.86 -0.87
C PRO A 71 -22.67 19.73 -0.43
N GLU A 72 -21.86 19.26 0.52
CA GLU A 72 -20.67 19.98 0.98
C GLU A 72 -19.42 19.65 0.14
N GLY A 73 -19.51 18.73 -0.83
CA GLY A 73 -18.41 18.19 -1.61
C GLY A 73 -18.00 16.80 -1.10
N PHE A 74 -16.85 16.32 -1.58
CA PHE A 74 -16.34 15.00 -1.20
C PHE A 74 -15.59 15.01 0.12
N PHE A 75 -15.92 14.04 0.98
CA PHE A 75 -15.07 13.60 2.08
C PHE A 75 -14.40 12.28 1.67
N LEU A 76 -13.07 12.22 1.74
CA LEU A 76 -12.30 11.03 1.36
C LEU A 76 -11.68 10.33 2.57
N VAL A 77 -11.51 9.01 2.48
CA VAL A 77 -10.56 8.26 3.31
C VAL A 77 -9.47 7.77 2.38
N ASP A 78 -8.26 8.24 2.64
CA ASP A 78 -7.06 8.12 1.79
C ASP A 78 -7.16 8.86 0.44
N THR A 79 -6.02 8.99 -0.24
CA THR A 79 -5.89 9.81 -1.45
C THR A 79 -5.22 9.07 -2.61
N GLY A 80 -4.82 7.81 -2.38
CA GLY A 80 -4.16 6.97 -3.38
C GLY A 80 -2.77 7.46 -3.79
N ILE A 81 -2.29 6.95 -4.92
CA ILE A 81 -1.00 7.30 -5.50
C ILE A 81 -1.16 8.49 -6.45
N ALA A 82 -0.25 9.47 -6.37
CA ALA A 82 -0.33 10.71 -7.16
C ALA A 82 -0.39 10.50 -8.70
N VAL A 83 0.23 9.43 -9.22
CA VAL A 83 0.20 9.12 -10.66
C VAL A 83 -1.20 8.80 -11.18
N SER A 84 -2.14 8.47 -10.31
CA SER A 84 -3.54 8.18 -10.66
C SER A 84 -4.46 9.40 -10.53
N GLN A 85 -3.95 10.59 -10.24
CA GLN A 85 -4.75 11.80 -9.98
C GLN A 85 -5.86 12.02 -11.01
N SER A 86 -5.54 11.96 -12.31
CA SER A 86 -6.54 12.22 -13.37
C SER A 86 -7.69 11.22 -13.35
N MET A 87 -7.38 9.95 -13.12
CA MET A 87 -8.36 8.87 -13.08
C MET A 87 -9.20 8.93 -11.80
N ILE A 88 -8.60 9.24 -10.64
CA ILE A 88 -9.34 9.46 -9.39
C ILE A 88 -10.32 10.63 -9.56
N LEU A 89 -9.87 11.76 -10.13
CA LEU A 89 -10.72 12.92 -10.37
C LEU A 89 -11.84 12.64 -11.38
N GLU A 90 -11.58 11.83 -12.41
CA GLU A 90 -12.62 11.39 -13.35
C GLU A 90 -13.66 10.53 -12.66
N SER A 91 -13.22 9.56 -11.85
CA SER A 91 -14.11 8.71 -11.05
C SER A 91 -14.96 9.52 -10.07
N LEU A 92 -14.38 10.48 -9.35
CA LEU A 92 -15.14 11.35 -8.46
C LEU A 92 -16.18 12.19 -9.22
N ARG A 93 -15.84 12.77 -10.37
CA ARG A 93 -16.79 13.53 -11.19
C ARG A 93 -17.94 12.69 -11.73
N SER A 94 -17.74 11.38 -11.89
CA SER A 94 -18.82 10.47 -12.37
C SER A 94 -19.83 10.13 -11.29
N ILE A 95 -19.49 10.31 -10.00
CA ILE A 95 -20.36 10.01 -8.87
C ILE A 95 -20.88 11.26 -8.15
N GLY A 96 -20.28 12.44 -8.40
CA GLY A 96 -20.73 13.69 -7.81
C GLY A 96 -20.12 14.93 -8.49
N SER A 97 -20.65 16.10 -8.16
CA SER A 97 -20.22 17.37 -8.77
C SER A 97 -19.39 18.27 -7.86
N GLY A 98 -19.24 17.92 -6.58
CA GLY A 98 -18.52 18.70 -5.60
C GLY A 98 -16.99 18.60 -5.73
N GLY A 99 -16.27 19.59 -5.19
CA GLY A 99 -14.83 19.49 -4.98
C GLY A 99 -14.50 18.64 -3.75
N ILE A 100 -13.23 18.25 -3.61
CA ILE A 100 -12.78 17.56 -2.39
C ILE A 100 -12.66 18.60 -1.29
N ARG A 101 -13.39 18.42 -0.20
CA ARG A 101 -13.40 19.30 0.96
C ARG A 101 -12.43 18.84 2.04
N MET A 102 -12.44 17.54 2.30
CA MET A 102 -11.65 16.94 3.38
C MET A 102 -11.22 15.53 3.04
N ALA A 103 -10.09 15.12 3.59
CA ALA A 103 -9.64 13.73 3.57
C ALA A 103 -9.14 13.32 4.96
N VAL A 104 -9.16 12.00 5.24
CA VAL A 104 -8.49 11.37 6.39
C VAL A 104 -7.45 10.41 5.83
N ASN A 105 -6.19 10.51 6.26
CA ASN A 105 -5.22 9.47 6.00
C ASN A 105 -5.32 8.40 7.07
N THR A 106 -5.50 7.14 6.65
CA THR A 106 -5.58 6.00 7.57
C THR A 106 -4.24 5.70 8.23
N HIS A 107 -3.15 5.87 7.49
CA HIS A 107 -1.78 5.73 7.95
C HIS A 107 -0.82 6.45 6.97
N TRP A 108 0.50 6.29 7.11
CA TRP A 108 1.49 7.08 6.37
C TRP A 108 1.90 6.54 5.00
N HIS A 109 1.60 5.28 4.64
CA HIS A 109 2.11 4.67 3.41
C HIS A 109 1.72 5.45 2.17
N TRP A 110 2.63 5.43 1.16
CA TRP A 110 2.53 6.26 -0.04
C TRP A 110 1.30 5.95 -0.89
N ASP A 111 0.92 4.70 -0.96
CA ASP A 111 -0.22 4.24 -1.75
C ASP A 111 -1.58 4.66 -1.16
N HIS A 112 -1.56 5.25 0.04
CA HIS A 112 -2.69 5.89 0.71
C HIS A 112 -2.55 7.41 0.77
N THR A 113 -1.32 7.97 0.70
CA THR A 113 -1.06 9.37 1.02
C THR A 113 -0.37 10.17 -0.08
N ASP A 114 0.17 9.55 -1.13
CA ASP A 114 0.93 10.26 -2.18
C ASP A 114 0.06 11.27 -2.95
N GLY A 115 -1.25 11.02 -3.03
CA GLY A 115 -2.24 11.96 -3.55
C GLY A 115 -2.48 13.19 -2.69
N ASN A 116 -2.00 13.27 -1.47
CA ASN A 116 -2.22 14.41 -0.57
C ASN A 116 -1.85 15.76 -1.20
N GLY A 117 -0.79 15.80 -2.01
CA GLY A 117 -0.31 17.03 -2.63
C GLY A 117 -1.35 17.68 -3.54
N TRP A 118 -1.96 16.91 -4.42
CA TRP A 118 -2.98 17.44 -5.34
C TRP A 118 -4.33 17.67 -4.63
N VAL A 119 -4.65 16.87 -3.60
CA VAL A 119 -5.85 17.08 -2.76
C VAL A 119 -5.73 18.41 -2.00
N ARG A 120 -4.58 18.68 -1.38
CA ARG A 120 -4.28 19.95 -0.72
C ARG A 120 -4.30 21.14 -1.68
N ALA A 121 -3.78 20.97 -2.89
CA ALA A 121 -3.77 22.02 -3.92
C ALA A 121 -5.19 22.44 -4.36
N GLN A 122 -6.20 21.59 -4.17
CA GLN A 122 -7.61 21.93 -4.38
C GLN A 122 -8.26 22.67 -3.18
N GLY A 123 -7.52 22.95 -2.12
CA GLY A 123 -8.01 23.62 -0.92
C GLY A 123 -8.57 22.68 0.14
N ALA A 124 -8.54 21.38 -0.06
CA ALA A 124 -9.02 20.41 0.92
C ALA A 124 -8.17 20.41 2.20
N SER A 125 -8.79 20.11 3.33
CA SER A 125 -8.07 19.76 4.56
C SER A 125 -7.80 18.27 4.65
N ILE A 126 -6.66 17.90 5.22
CA ILE A 126 -6.31 16.48 5.44
C ILE A 126 -6.08 16.26 6.93
N ILE A 127 -6.82 15.29 7.48
CA ILE A 127 -6.72 14.83 8.86
C ILE A 127 -5.77 13.62 8.91
N ALA A 128 -4.90 13.56 9.92
CA ALA A 128 -4.12 12.37 10.21
C ALA A 128 -3.85 12.22 11.71
N ASP A 129 -3.46 11.02 12.12
CA ASP A 129 -2.83 10.77 13.41
C ASP A 129 -1.47 11.50 13.49
N PRO A 130 -1.07 12.04 14.66
CA PRO A 130 0.21 12.74 14.81
C PRO A 130 1.42 11.84 14.48
N VAL A 131 1.32 10.53 14.72
CA VAL A 131 2.41 9.59 14.39
C VAL A 131 2.49 9.40 12.88
N ALA A 132 1.36 9.25 12.18
CA ALA A 132 1.33 9.17 10.72
C ALA A 132 1.95 10.44 10.09
N LEU A 133 1.62 11.65 10.58
CA LEU A 133 2.28 12.88 10.14
C LEU A 133 3.78 12.85 10.40
N GLN A 134 4.21 12.42 11.58
CA GLN A 134 5.65 12.30 11.91
C GLN A 134 6.37 11.35 10.96
N ARG A 135 5.74 10.24 10.54
CA ARG A 135 6.32 9.31 9.56
C ARG A 135 6.47 9.94 8.17
N LEU A 136 5.49 10.74 7.73
CA LEU A 136 5.57 11.52 6.48
C LEU A 136 6.69 12.59 6.50
N GLU A 137 7.21 12.97 7.66
CA GLU A 137 8.31 13.94 7.82
C GLU A 137 9.69 13.29 7.87
N GLN A 138 9.78 11.96 7.86
CA GLN A 138 11.02 11.20 8.03
C GLN A 138 11.53 10.62 6.71
N THR A 139 12.81 10.27 6.69
CA THR A 139 13.36 9.37 5.67
C THR A 139 13.26 7.95 6.20
N LEU A 140 12.48 7.10 5.52
CA LEU A 140 12.21 5.73 5.94
C LEU A 140 12.61 4.74 4.84
N ARG A 141 13.44 3.76 5.19
CA ARG A 141 13.79 2.66 4.29
C ARG A 141 12.92 1.45 4.62
N VAL A 142 12.07 1.05 3.69
CA VAL A 142 11.30 -0.19 3.78
C VAL A 142 11.90 -1.19 2.79
N VAL A 143 12.53 -2.22 3.32
CA VAL A 143 13.32 -3.18 2.53
C VAL A 143 12.43 -4.01 1.63
N GLU A 144 11.26 -4.40 2.11
CA GLU A 144 10.28 -5.21 1.40
C GLU A 144 9.73 -4.50 0.14
N TRP A 145 9.70 -3.18 0.13
CA TRP A 145 9.34 -2.37 -1.04
C TRP A 145 10.55 -1.96 -1.90
N GLU A 146 11.78 -2.27 -1.44
CA GLU A 146 13.04 -1.84 -2.05
C GLU A 146 13.11 -0.33 -2.26
N ASN A 147 12.41 0.44 -1.42
CA ASN A 147 12.30 1.89 -1.55
C ASN A 147 12.76 2.63 -0.28
N THR A 148 13.26 3.85 -0.48
CA THR A 148 13.53 4.82 0.58
C THR A 148 12.61 6.01 0.39
N PHE A 149 11.59 6.07 1.24
CA PHE A 149 10.64 7.19 1.27
C PHE A 149 11.34 8.43 1.85
N ARG A 150 11.23 9.54 1.16
CA ARG A 150 11.76 10.84 1.59
C ARG A 150 10.68 11.64 2.31
N PRO A 151 11.05 12.64 3.14
CA PRO A 151 10.08 13.53 3.74
C PRO A 151 9.15 14.13 2.70
N VAL A 152 7.85 14.03 2.94
CA VAL A 152 6.83 14.60 2.07
C VAL A 152 6.89 16.14 2.13
N PRO A 153 6.79 16.85 0.99
CA PRO A 153 6.76 18.31 0.98
C PRO A 153 5.70 18.88 1.91
N THR A 154 5.99 19.97 2.61
CA THR A 154 5.07 20.56 3.61
C THR A 154 3.68 20.85 3.04
N ALA A 155 3.59 21.29 1.78
CA ALA A 155 2.32 21.54 1.10
C ALA A 155 1.44 20.31 0.91
N ALA A 156 2.05 19.10 0.92
CA ALA A 156 1.35 17.82 0.76
C ALA A 156 1.10 17.09 2.12
N ARG A 157 1.49 17.68 3.23
CA ARG A 157 1.28 17.07 4.55
C ARG A 157 -0.14 17.30 5.05
N PRO A 158 -0.67 16.37 5.88
CA PRO A 158 -1.87 16.63 6.67
C PRO A 158 -1.76 17.94 7.44
N ASN A 159 -2.82 18.73 7.46
CA ASN A 159 -2.87 20.02 8.14
C ASN A 159 -3.80 20.04 9.36
N ILE A 160 -4.52 18.96 9.60
CA ILE A 160 -5.31 18.74 10.81
C ILE A 160 -4.79 17.47 11.47
N VAL A 161 -4.36 17.61 12.73
CA VAL A 161 -3.85 16.48 13.51
C VAL A 161 -4.85 16.16 14.61
N ILE A 162 -5.25 14.88 14.68
CA ILE A 162 -6.15 14.40 15.73
C ILE A 162 -5.40 13.41 16.62
N LYS A 163 -5.53 13.57 17.92
CA LYS A 163 -4.93 12.68 18.90
C LYS A 163 -6.01 11.81 19.55
N GLY A 164 -5.96 10.51 19.29
CA GLY A 164 -6.99 9.56 19.75
C GLY A 164 -8.28 9.64 18.94
N ASP A 165 -9.34 9.02 19.45
CA ASP A 165 -10.63 8.93 18.75
C ASP A 165 -11.29 10.30 18.56
N LYS A 166 -11.94 10.50 17.41
CA LYS A 166 -12.62 11.73 17.05
C LYS A 166 -13.94 11.44 16.37
N THR A 167 -14.96 12.27 16.67
CA THR A 167 -16.23 12.29 15.93
C THR A 167 -16.38 13.63 15.22
N LEU A 168 -16.83 13.60 13.97
CA LEU A 168 -17.17 14.76 13.15
C LEU A 168 -18.43 14.47 12.33
N SER A 169 -18.98 15.48 11.68
CA SER A 169 -20.14 15.35 10.79
C SER A 169 -19.79 15.98 9.45
N GLU A 170 -19.99 15.25 8.35
CA GLU A 170 -19.79 15.70 6.98
C GLU A 170 -20.91 15.15 6.10
N ASN A 171 -21.49 15.99 5.26
CA ASN A 171 -22.59 15.62 4.36
C ASN A 171 -23.80 14.97 5.08
N GLY A 172 -24.06 15.34 6.34
CA GLY A 172 -25.12 14.73 7.15
C GLY A 172 -24.78 13.35 7.72
N GLU A 173 -23.60 12.83 7.45
CA GLU A 173 -23.07 11.58 8.01
C GLU A 173 -22.32 11.85 9.32
N MET A 174 -22.55 10.99 10.34
CA MET A 174 -21.74 10.97 11.56
C MET A 174 -20.52 10.08 11.31
N ILE A 175 -19.33 10.66 11.38
CA ILE A 175 -18.07 9.98 11.11
C ILE A 175 -17.28 9.83 12.39
N ARG A 176 -16.92 8.57 12.75
CA ARG A 176 -16.04 8.27 13.86
C ARG A 176 -14.69 7.81 13.36
N ILE A 177 -13.64 8.56 13.68
CA ILE A 177 -12.25 8.18 13.43
C ILE A 177 -11.77 7.49 14.70
N ARG A 178 -11.31 6.26 14.58
CA ARG A 178 -10.78 5.46 15.67
C ARG A 178 -9.30 5.21 15.50
N HIS A 179 -8.53 5.48 16.54
CA HIS A 179 -7.10 5.22 16.59
C HIS A 179 -6.80 3.78 17.04
N TYR A 180 -5.79 3.16 16.43
CA TYR A 180 -5.24 1.87 16.85
C TYR A 180 -3.87 2.07 17.50
N LYS A 181 -3.58 1.26 18.51
CA LYS A 181 -2.17 1.05 18.88
C LYS A 181 -1.51 0.29 17.75
N ALA A 182 -0.26 0.35 17.52
CA ALA A 182 0.52 -0.41 16.57
C ALA A 182 -0.20 -1.63 15.91
N GLY A 183 -0.81 -1.41 14.77
CA GLY A 183 -1.48 -2.44 13.93
C GLY A 183 -0.59 -2.81 12.76
N HIS A 184 -0.95 -2.29 11.58
CA HIS A 184 -0.14 -2.33 10.36
C HIS A 184 1.05 -1.37 10.46
N THR A 185 0.83 -0.15 11.00
CA THR A 185 1.83 0.83 11.44
C THR A 185 1.54 1.28 12.88
N ASP A 186 2.29 2.24 13.41
CA ASP A 186 2.05 2.83 14.73
C ASP A 186 1.13 4.07 14.69
N GLY A 187 0.65 4.45 13.53
CA GLY A 187 -0.23 5.61 13.30
C GLY A 187 -1.55 5.28 12.62
N ASP A 188 -2.02 4.03 12.74
CA ASP A 188 -3.23 3.58 12.04
C ASP A 188 -4.51 4.17 12.65
N VAL A 189 -5.43 4.59 11.76
CA VAL A 189 -6.80 4.92 12.11
C VAL A 189 -7.78 4.23 11.16
N SER A 190 -9.00 3.98 11.64
CA SER A 190 -10.15 3.64 10.81
C SER A 190 -11.19 4.74 10.83
N VAL A 191 -12.07 4.74 9.83
CA VAL A 191 -13.14 5.72 9.67
C VAL A 191 -14.48 4.99 9.57
N TYR A 192 -15.36 5.18 10.55
CA TYR A 192 -16.68 4.57 10.59
C TYR A 192 -17.76 5.60 10.27
N PHE A 193 -18.46 5.36 9.17
CA PHE A 193 -19.63 6.10 8.73
C PHE A 193 -20.85 5.50 9.41
N VAL A 194 -21.29 6.14 10.49
CA VAL A 194 -22.23 5.57 11.46
C VAL A 194 -23.62 5.34 10.88
N ASN A 195 -24.16 6.35 10.17
CA ASN A 195 -25.51 6.27 9.61
C ASN A 195 -25.58 5.28 8.44
N ALA A 196 -24.52 5.25 7.63
CA ALA A 196 -24.40 4.31 6.53
C ALA A 196 -24.00 2.89 6.98
N ASP A 197 -23.50 2.73 8.21
CA ASP A 197 -22.94 1.49 8.75
C ASP A 197 -21.86 0.92 7.82
N ILE A 198 -20.85 1.77 7.52
CA ILE A 198 -19.69 1.43 6.67
C ILE A 198 -18.42 1.74 7.45
N LEU A 199 -17.49 0.77 7.52
CA LEU A 199 -16.21 0.91 8.19
C LEU A 199 -15.07 0.85 7.16
N SER A 200 -14.37 1.97 6.94
CA SER A 200 -13.12 2.02 6.19
C SER A 200 -11.96 1.77 7.14
N THR A 201 -11.22 0.69 6.93
CA THR A 201 -10.27 0.15 7.90
C THR A 201 -8.82 0.54 7.65
N GLY A 202 -8.51 1.11 6.47
CA GLY A 202 -7.13 1.16 6.00
C GLY A 202 -6.50 -0.25 6.04
N ASP A 203 -5.20 -0.30 6.22
CA ASP A 203 -4.42 -1.54 6.15
C ASP A 203 -4.51 -2.44 7.38
N THR A 204 -5.37 -2.10 8.33
CA THR A 204 -5.75 -3.04 9.39
C THR A 204 -6.62 -4.20 8.88
N PHE A 205 -7.04 -4.15 7.60
CA PHE A 205 -7.71 -5.22 6.88
C PHE A 205 -7.30 -5.26 5.40
N TRP A 206 -6.79 -6.40 4.95
CA TRP A 206 -6.53 -6.75 3.55
C TRP A 206 -7.46 -7.90 3.15
N ASN A 207 -8.47 -7.63 2.34
CA ASN A 207 -9.46 -8.65 2.02
C ASN A 207 -8.96 -9.59 0.91
N GLY A 208 -8.81 -10.88 1.26
CA GLY A 208 -8.35 -11.91 0.33
C GLY A 208 -6.86 -11.88 0.01
N GLN A 209 -6.06 -11.13 0.77
CA GLN A 209 -4.63 -10.98 0.56
C GLN A 209 -3.87 -11.06 1.89
N TYR A 210 -2.63 -11.59 1.88
CA TYR A 210 -1.75 -11.44 3.04
C TYR A 210 -1.40 -9.97 3.22
N PRO A 211 -1.45 -9.45 4.47
CA PRO A 211 -1.09 -8.06 4.69
C PRO A 211 0.42 -7.87 4.74
N PHE A 212 0.87 -6.69 4.38
CA PHE A 212 2.15 -6.18 4.83
C PHE A 212 2.03 -5.78 6.31
N ILE A 213 3.12 -5.91 7.07
CA ILE A 213 3.23 -5.47 8.46
C ILE A 213 4.50 -4.64 8.55
N ASP A 214 4.35 -3.35 8.82
CA ASP A 214 5.48 -2.42 8.81
C ASP A 214 6.18 -2.37 10.18
N TYR A 215 7.12 -3.26 10.38
CA TYR A 215 7.95 -3.27 11.59
C TYR A 215 8.91 -2.07 11.68
N VAL A 216 9.16 -1.36 10.57
CA VAL A 216 10.02 -0.15 10.58
C VAL A 216 9.33 0.99 11.31
N THR A 217 8.01 1.06 11.17
CA THR A 217 7.17 2.07 11.81
C THR A 217 6.23 1.48 12.87
N GLY A 218 6.70 0.47 13.60
CA GLY A 218 6.07 0.00 14.82
C GLY A 218 4.87 -0.93 14.65
N GLY A 219 4.52 -1.33 13.42
CA GLY A 219 3.53 -2.39 13.19
C GLY A 219 3.99 -3.74 13.74
N SER A 220 3.05 -4.63 14.01
CA SER A 220 3.35 -5.98 14.51
C SER A 220 2.22 -6.97 14.19
N ILE A 221 2.56 -8.27 14.12
CA ILE A 221 1.54 -9.32 13.92
C ILE A 221 0.50 -9.32 15.05
N ASP A 222 0.92 -9.14 16.29
CA ASP A 222 0.02 -9.08 17.44
C ASP A 222 -0.86 -7.82 17.39
N GLY A 223 -0.31 -6.69 16.94
CA GLY A 223 -1.04 -5.46 16.69
C GLY A 223 -2.05 -5.60 15.56
N ALA A 224 -1.68 -6.23 14.44
CA ALA A 224 -2.58 -6.51 13.34
C ALA A 224 -3.77 -7.38 13.76
N ILE A 225 -3.53 -8.44 14.59
CA ILE A 225 -4.59 -9.26 15.18
C ILE A 225 -5.47 -8.43 16.11
N ALA A 226 -4.89 -7.55 16.94
CA ALA A 226 -5.65 -6.69 17.84
C ALA A 226 -6.52 -5.69 17.07
N ALA A 227 -6.01 -5.08 16.01
CA ALA A 227 -6.75 -4.19 15.12
C ALA A 227 -7.90 -4.91 14.41
N ALA A 228 -7.64 -6.13 13.88
CA ALA A 228 -8.68 -6.96 13.29
C ALA A 228 -9.80 -7.31 14.27
N ASN A 229 -9.45 -7.65 15.52
CA ASN A 229 -10.45 -7.88 16.59
C ASN A 229 -11.25 -6.59 16.90
N ALA A 230 -10.61 -5.43 16.89
CA ALA A 230 -11.30 -4.15 17.11
C ALA A 230 -12.26 -3.83 15.96
N ASN A 231 -11.90 -4.10 14.70
CA ASN A 231 -12.78 -3.98 13.55
C ASN A 231 -14.01 -4.88 13.68
N ILE A 232 -13.81 -6.16 14.04
CA ILE A 232 -14.89 -7.11 14.31
C ILE A 232 -15.82 -6.59 15.41
N ALA A 233 -15.28 -6.08 16.51
CA ALA A 233 -16.07 -5.58 17.63
C ALA A 233 -16.89 -4.31 17.30
N MET A 234 -16.51 -3.56 16.28
CA MET A 234 -17.25 -2.39 15.78
C MET A 234 -18.31 -2.76 14.74
N SER A 235 -18.23 -3.96 14.17
CA SER A 235 -19.06 -4.39 13.05
C SER A 235 -20.26 -5.21 13.51
N THR A 236 -21.34 -5.13 12.75
CA THR A 236 -22.51 -5.99 12.81
C THR A 236 -22.61 -6.86 11.56
N ASP A 237 -23.57 -7.75 11.47
CA ASP A 237 -23.85 -8.56 10.28
C ASP A 237 -24.25 -7.71 9.06
N HIS A 238 -24.55 -6.43 9.26
CA HIS A 238 -24.94 -5.50 8.21
C HIS A 238 -23.83 -4.51 7.83
N THR A 239 -22.77 -4.45 8.62
CA THR A 239 -21.65 -3.52 8.38
C THR A 239 -20.91 -3.89 7.09
N ILE A 240 -20.77 -2.92 6.18
CA ILE A 240 -19.89 -3.04 5.02
C ILE A 240 -18.48 -2.63 5.46
N LEU A 241 -17.48 -3.43 5.16
CA LEU A 241 -16.09 -3.10 5.44
C LEU A 241 -15.33 -2.77 4.14
N ILE A 242 -14.75 -1.59 4.10
CA ILE A 242 -13.84 -1.17 3.03
C ILE A 242 -12.42 -1.43 3.54
N PRO A 243 -11.72 -2.45 3.00
CA PRO A 243 -10.35 -2.77 3.38
C PRO A 243 -9.38 -1.75 2.80
N GLY A 244 -8.13 -1.71 3.30
CA GLY A 244 -7.07 -0.96 2.64
C GLY A 244 -6.73 -1.54 1.26
N HIS A 245 -6.78 -2.87 1.14
CA HIS A 245 -6.54 -3.57 -0.13
C HIS A 245 -7.53 -4.72 -0.32
N GLY A 246 -7.87 -4.97 -1.59
CA GLY A 246 -8.81 -6.03 -1.99
C GLY A 246 -10.25 -5.55 -2.07
N PRO A 247 -11.19 -6.47 -2.37
CA PRO A 247 -12.59 -6.12 -2.57
C PRO A 247 -13.30 -5.73 -1.28
N VAL A 248 -14.43 -5.02 -1.40
CA VAL A 248 -15.37 -4.77 -0.29
C VAL A 248 -15.62 -6.07 0.49
N GLY A 249 -15.64 -5.98 1.80
CA GLY A 249 -15.86 -7.10 2.71
C GLY A 249 -17.04 -6.89 3.66
N ASP A 250 -17.20 -7.87 4.53
CA ASP A 250 -18.20 -7.93 5.59
C ASP A 250 -17.56 -8.48 6.89
N LEU A 251 -18.37 -8.65 7.90
CA LEU A 251 -17.93 -9.23 9.19
C LEU A 251 -17.31 -10.63 9.03
N ASN A 252 -17.83 -11.45 8.10
CA ASN A 252 -17.30 -12.79 7.86
C ASN A 252 -15.91 -12.72 7.21
N ALA A 253 -15.72 -11.84 6.22
CA ALA A 253 -14.45 -11.63 5.56
C ALA A 253 -13.39 -11.11 6.55
N GLN A 254 -13.74 -10.14 7.41
CA GLN A 254 -12.86 -9.62 8.47
C GLN A 254 -12.52 -10.70 9.50
N THR A 255 -13.48 -11.54 9.87
CA THR A 255 -13.27 -12.66 10.80
C THR A 255 -12.31 -13.68 10.20
N ALA A 256 -12.51 -14.05 8.93
CA ALA A 256 -11.63 -14.97 8.22
C ALA A 256 -10.19 -14.43 8.10
N PHE A 257 -10.03 -13.11 7.88
CA PHE A 257 -8.73 -12.44 7.89
C PHE A 257 -8.05 -12.57 9.26
N ARG A 258 -8.74 -12.23 10.34
CA ARG A 258 -8.23 -12.35 11.71
C ARG A 258 -7.83 -13.80 12.02
N ASP A 259 -8.64 -14.79 11.66
CA ASP A 259 -8.39 -16.21 11.93
C ASP A 259 -7.18 -16.73 11.16
N MET A 260 -6.98 -16.25 9.92
CA MET A 260 -5.77 -16.51 9.14
C MET A 260 -4.53 -15.96 9.86
N LEU A 261 -4.55 -14.71 10.33
CA LEU A 261 -3.44 -14.09 11.06
C LEU A 261 -3.09 -14.89 12.32
N VAL A 262 -4.09 -15.22 13.14
CA VAL A 262 -3.94 -16.00 14.40
C VAL A 262 -3.32 -17.35 14.10
N THR A 263 -3.84 -18.06 13.10
CA THR A 263 -3.38 -19.41 12.74
C THR A 263 -1.93 -19.40 12.27
N ILE A 264 -1.57 -18.51 11.35
CA ILE A 264 -0.20 -18.45 10.83
C ILE A 264 0.78 -17.98 11.91
N ARG A 265 0.38 -17.00 12.71
CA ARG A 265 1.18 -16.54 13.87
C ARG A 265 1.50 -17.72 14.81
N GLY A 266 0.50 -18.53 15.16
CA GLY A 266 0.69 -19.70 16.03
C GLY A 266 1.62 -20.76 15.42
N ARG A 267 1.47 -21.05 14.13
CA ARG A 267 2.32 -22.00 13.40
C ARG A 267 3.78 -21.52 13.36
N VAL A 268 4.00 -20.26 12.99
CA VAL A 268 5.36 -19.68 12.88
C VAL A 268 6.02 -19.58 14.25
N ALA A 269 5.29 -19.19 15.30
CA ALA A 269 5.79 -19.16 16.67
C ALA A 269 6.25 -20.57 17.13
N ALA A 270 5.47 -21.61 16.83
CA ALA A 270 5.85 -22.99 17.18
C ALA A 270 7.11 -23.46 16.44
N LEU A 271 7.31 -23.06 15.18
CA LEU A 271 8.54 -23.37 14.44
C LEU A 271 9.75 -22.64 15.05
N LYS A 272 9.61 -21.34 15.35
CA LYS A 272 10.66 -20.55 15.99
C LYS A 272 11.03 -21.07 17.38
N GLN A 273 10.05 -21.48 18.21
CA GLN A 273 10.28 -22.10 19.52
C GLN A 273 11.04 -23.43 19.43
N LYS A 274 10.92 -24.16 18.33
CA LYS A 274 11.74 -25.35 18.04
C LYS A 274 13.18 -25.01 17.59
N GLY A 275 13.56 -23.74 17.59
CA GLY A 275 14.88 -23.27 17.15
C GLY A 275 15.07 -23.25 15.63
N MET A 276 14.00 -23.35 14.84
CA MET A 276 14.11 -23.29 13.37
C MET A 276 14.48 -21.87 12.92
N THR A 277 15.45 -21.77 12.03
CA THR A 277 15.81 -20.50 11.36
C THR A 277 14.67 -20.01 10.47
N LEU A 278 14.69 -18.75 10.06
CA LEU A 278 13.71 -18.21 9.11
C LEU A 278 13.62 -19.05 7.83
N ALA A 279 14.75 -19.44 7.25
CA ALA A 279 14.77 -20.26 6.03
C ALA A 279 14.09 -21.63 6.26
N GLN A 280 14.33 -22.27 7.39
CA GLN A 280 13.68 -23.53 7.76
C GLN A 280 12.18 -23.34 8.00
N ALA A 281 11.77 -22.23 8.64
CA ALA A 281 10.36 -21.92 8.86
C ALA A 281 9.64 -21.66 7.53
N GLN A 282 10.26 -20.94 6.58
CA GLN A 282 9.72 -20.76 5.23
C GLN A 282 9.61 -22.09 4.46
N ALA A 283 10.64 -22.97 4.55
CA ALA A 283 10.62 -24.29 3.93
C ALA A 283 9.53 -25.20 4.50
N ALA A 284 9.11 -25.01 5.76
CA ALA A 284 8.00 -25.73 6.38
C ALA A 284 6.62 -25.27 5.87
N MET A 285 6.55 -24.20 5.09
CA MET A 285 5.34 -23.65 4.46
C MET A 285 4.14 -23.51 5.42
N PRO A 286 4.25 -22.76 6.53
CA PRO A 286 3.18 -22.63 7.52
C PRO A 286 1.91 -21.96 6.98
N THR A 287 2.00 -21.32 5.81
CA THR A 287 0.93 -20.61 5.11
C THR A 287 0.21 -21.46 4.05
N LYS A 288 0.72 -22.67 3.72
CA LYS A 288 0.30 -23.47 2.55
C LYS A 288 -1.22 -23.57 2.34
N ASP A 289 -1.99 -23.79 3.42
CA ASP A 289 -3.44 -23.97 3.33
C ASP A 289 -4.18 -22.67 2.99
N PHE A 290 -3.51 -21.52 3.13
CA PHE A 290 -4.03 -20.20 2.90
C PHE A 290 -3.56 -19.58 1.57
N ASP A 291 -2.44 -20.07 1.01
CA ASP A 291 -1.75 -19.45 -0.13
C ASP A 291 -2.64 -19.31 -1.37
N ALA A 292 -3.53 -20.28 -1.61
CA ALA A 292 -4.43 -20.24 -2.76
C ALA A 292 -5.42 -19.05 -2.72
N LYS A 293 -5.83 -18.62 -1.52
CA LYS A 293 -6.72 -17.47 -1.34
C LYS A 293 -5.94 -16.18 -1.06
N TRP A 294 -4.93 -16.25 -0.17
CA TRP A 294 -4.34 -15.06 0.44
C TRP A 294 -2.97 -14.68 -0.16
N GLY A 295 -2.28 -15.61 -0.82
CA GLY A 295 -0.92 -15.44 -1.33
C GLY A 295 -0.82 -15.02 -2.80
N GLN A 296 -1.88 -14.49 -3.41
CA GLN A 296 -1.95 -14.21 -4.86
C GLN A 296 -1.66 -12.74 -5.20
N SER A 297 -1.20 -11.95 -4.23
CA SER A 297 -0.84 -10.54 -4.41
C SER A 297 0.66 -10.31 -4.18
N VAL A 298 1.04 -9.06 -3.91
CA VAL A 298 2.44 -8.64 -3.66
C VAL A 298 3.09 -9.32 -2.46
N ILE A 299 2.30 -9.80 -1.48
CA ILE A 299 2.80 -10.53 -0.32
C ILE A 299 2.58 -12.02 -0.51
N SER A 300 3.65 -12.75 -0.86
CA SER A 300 3.61 -14.21 -0.96
C SER A 300 3.58 -14.89 0.42
N GLY A 301 3.19 -16.16 0.50
CA GLY A 301 3.25 -16.94 1.74
C GLY A 301 4.64 -17.00 2.36
N ALA A 302 5.69 -17.05 1.54
CA ALA A 302 7.08 -17.03 2.02
C ALA A 302 7.44 -15.67 2.65
N LEU A 303 7.05 -14.56 2.01
CA LEU A 303 7.26 -13.21 2.56
C LEU A 303 6.41 -13.00 3.82
N PHE A 304 5.15 -13.42 3.81
CA PHE A 304 4.30 -13.32 5.00
C PHE A 304 4.84 -14.15 6.18
N THR A 305 5.38 -15.36 5.91
CA THR A 305 6.10 -16.16 6.93
C THR A 305 7.26 -15.37 7.53
N ALA A 306 8.04 -14.65 6.71
CA ALA A 306 9.16 -13.83 7.20
C ALA A 306 8.68 -12.64 8.05
N LEU A 307 7.63 -11.96 7.65
CA LEU A 307 7.02 -10.88 8.43
C LEU A 307 6.54 -11.39 9.79
N VAL A 308 5.81 -12.51 9.82
CA VAL A 308 5.33 -13.12 11.08
C VAL A 308 6.48 -13.60 11.95
N TYR A 309 7.51 -14.23 11.36
CA TYR A 309 8.69 -14.73 12.08
C TYR A 309 9.43 -13.62 12.82
N ARG A 310 9.45 -12.39 12.27
CA ARG A 310 10.05 -11.22 12.90
C ARG A 310 9.35 -10.85 14.21
N GLY A 311 8.02 -11.03 14.28
CA GLY A 311 7.18 -10.57 15.40
C GLY A 311 6.80 -11.61 16.44
N VAL A 312 7.27 -12.88 16.33
CA VAL A 312 6.99 -13.96 17.29
C VAL A 312 8.23 -14.42 18.03
#